data_8abc9f1b55b9f086c326b8bf7d23cf3d
#
_entry.id   8abc9f1b55b9f086c326b8bf7d23cf3d
#
_cell.length_a   1.000
_cell.length_b   1.000
_cell.length_c   1.000
_cell.angle_alpha   90.00
_cell.angle_beta   90.00
_cell.angle_gamma   90.00
#
_symmetry.space_group_name_H-M   'P 1'
#
loop_
_entity.id
_entity.type
_entity.pdbx_description
1 polymer ?
#
loop_
_entity_poly.entity_id
_entity_poly.type
_entity_poly.pdbx_seq_one_letter_code
_entity_poly.pdbx_strand_id
1 'polypeptide(L)'
;MKSRKVMAALMAAGMVLTMAGTAMAADIPQFADGWGDTYEAFDPLTFEDAITFEEMREQLGAVPVSEEAIAIAGNIRTEDNVYWTALRDGYKDMVAFENENGLANVTIDVKSALNEADTEGQLAVMKDQIRDGATVIMISPISTSNCTEGVEVAHEDGIPTIAVNNEFNGADMFVGPNSYEEGRQAGDWANEKVGSGKAVIIMGLAGTDVVKNRTNGFKDALTDANSAIEVVDEQNADWDRDTAKDVCATFLKTYDDLKVVFCNNDVMALGAVEAIKEAGLTLNEDIYVIGADGTDEAYESIKNGELSATISMFPYYEGMMASEVTTRVMLGQTMPKVIWTPSLAVDAENIGTDDATLIGWVDPTFE
;
A
#
# COMPACT_ATOMS: atom_id res chain seq x y z
N MET A 1 -50.83 -25.24 -35.56
CA MET A 1 -52.12 -25.84 -35.16
C MET A 1 -51.91 -26.67 -33.90
N LYS A 2 -52.70 -26.34 -32.82
CA LYS A 2 -53.06 -27.15 -31.65
C LYS A 2 -51.92 -27.57 -30.69
N SER A 3 -51.63 -26.84 -29.65
CA SER A 3 -52.18 -26.87 -28.26
C SER A 3 -52.50 -28.29 -27.73
N ARG A 4 -51.84 -28.65 -26.63
CA ARG A 4 -52.51 -29.29 -25.49
C ARG A 4 -51.65 -29.20 -24.20
N LYS A 5 -52.21 -28.49 -23.21
CA LYS A 5 -51.86 -28.59 -21.81
C LYS A 5 -52.34 -29.94 -21.26
N VAL A 6 -51.59 -30.59 -20.36
CA VAL A 6 -52.17 -31.46 -19.35
C VAL A 6 -51.47 -31.20 -18.01
N MET A 7 -52.33 -31.12 -17.00
CA MET A 7 -52.10 -30.70 -15.62
C MET A 7 -51.98 -31.96 -14.71
N ALA A 8 -51.14 -31.84 -13.70
CA ALA A 8 -51.21 -32.37 -12.33
C ALA A 8 -51.26 -33.89 -12.07
N ALA A 9 -50.40 -34.32 -11.16
CA ALA A 9 -50.82 -35.07 -9.94
C ALA A 9 -49.67 -35.06 -8.91
N LEU A 10 -49.97 -34.64 -7.69
CA LEU A 10 -49.16 -34.79 -6.47
C LEU A 10 -49.00 -36.28 -6.12
N MET A 11 -47.80 -36.70 -5.74
CA MET A 11 -47.60 -37.76 -4.75
C MET A 11 -46.51 -37.36 -3.76
N ALA A 12 -46.91 -37.23 -2.51
CA ALA A 12 -46.02 -37.04 -1.39
C ALA A 12 -45.27 -38.36 -1.10
N ALA A 13 -43.97 -38.35 -1.16
CA ALA A 13 -43.14 -39.37 -0.56
C ALA A 13 -42.07 -38.65 0.24
N GLY A 14 -42.07 -38.86 1.56
CA GLY A 14 -41.12 -38.24 2.48
C GLY A 14 -39.69 -38.70 2.16
N MET A 15 -38.87 -37.74 1.87
CA MET A 15 -37.40 -37.87 1.91
C MET A 15 -36.90 -37.02 3.07
N VAL A 16 -36.23 -37.69 3.99
CA VAL A 16 -35.39 -37.05 4.99
C VAL A 16 -34.33 -36.24 4.24
N LEU A 17 -34.50 -34.92 4.19
CA LEU A 17 -33.48 -34.02 3.74
C LEU A 17 -32.42 -33.95 4.83
N THR A 18 -31.29 -34.59 4.63
CA THR A 18 -30.05 -34.19 5.28
C THR A 18 -29.76 -32.76 4.80
N MET A 19 -29.88 -31.82 5.71
CA MET A 19 -29.39 -30.44 5.46
C MET A 19 -27.87 -30.53 5.32
N ALA A 20 -27.39 -30.67 4.08
CA ALA A 20 -26.12 -30.12 3.71
C ALA A 20 -26.34 -28.60 3.76
N GLY A 21 -25.73 -27.95 4.74
CA GLY A 21 -25.73 -26.48 4.79
C GLY A 21 -25.10 -25.97 3.48
N THR A 22 -25.92 -25.47 2.60
CA THR A 22 -25.44 -24.52 1.60
C THR A 22 -25.02 -23.32 2.44
N ALA A 23 -23.70 -23.11 2.54
CA ALA A 23 -23.21 -21.81 2.89
C ALA A 23 -23.92 -20.83 1.94
N MET A 24 -24.78 -19.98 2.48
CA MET A 24 -25.29 -18.86 1.70
C MET A 24 -24.04 -18.07 1.32
N ALA A 25 -23.83 -17.88 0.03
CA ALA A 25 -22.84 -16.92 -0.42
C ALA A 25 -23.19 -15.62 0.32
N ALA A 26 -22.27 -15.11 1.12
CA ALA A 26 -22.42 -13.82 1.75
C ALA A 26 -22.76 -12.83 0.63
N ASP A 27 -23.72 -11.93 0.88
CA ASP A 27 -24.01 -10.89 -0.10
C ASP A 27 -22.70 -10.14 -0.38
N ILE A 28 -22.27 -10.13 -1.65
CA ILE A 28 -21.03 -9.50 -2.08
C ILE A 28 -21.05 -8.05 -1.61
N PRO A 29 -20.00 -7.56 -0.91
CA PRO A 29 -19.94 -6.18 -0.46
C PRO A 29 -20.21 -5.23 -1.62
N GLN A 30 -21.04 -4.22 -1.44
CA GLN A 30 -21.34 -3.24 -2.47
C GLN A 30 -20.58 -1.95 -2.20
N PHE A 31 -19.68 -1.58 -3.08
CA PHE A 31 -19.08 -0.26 -3.11
C PHE A 31 -20.10 0.79 -3.56
N ALA A 32 -19.88 2.06 -3.22
CA ALA A 32 -20.80 3.15 -3.55
C ALA A 32 -21.22 3.17 -5.03
N ASP A 33 -20.28 2.82 -5.93
CA ASP A 33 -20.48 2.80 -7.39
C ASP A 33 -20.67 1.41 -8.00
N GLY A 34 -20.80 0.36 -7.17
CA GLY A 34 -20.86 -1.02 -7.60
C GLY A 34 -19.47 -1.64 -7.87
N TRP A 35 -19.45 -2.95 -8.16
CA TRP A 35 -18.25 -3.67 -8.57
C TRP A 35 -17.82 -3.21 -9.96
N GLY A 36 -16.51 -3.06 -10.16
CA GLY A 36 -15.97 -2.82 -11.48
C GLY A 36 -16.13 -4.05 -12.38
N ASP A 37 -16.97 -3.94 -13.41
CA ASP A 37 -17.09 -4.96 -14.47
C ASP A 37 -15.94 -4.85 -15.50
N THR A 38 -14.96 -3.96 -15.25
CA THR A 38 -13.90 -3.65 -16.21
C THR A 38 -12.54 -3.87 -15.54
N TYR A 39 -11.72 -4.69 -16.18
CA TYR A 39 -10.29 -4.88 -15.84
C TYR A 39 -9.44 -3.72 -16.38
N GLU A 40 -10.00 -2.51 -16.32
CA GLU A 40 -9.33 -1.29 -16.76
C GLU A 40 -8.26 -0.86 -15.74
N ALA A 41 -7.39 0.03 -16.19
CA ALA A 41 -6.38 0.61 -15.32
C ALA A 41 -7.07 1.30 -14.13
N PHE A 42 -6.67 0.91 -12.93
CA PHE A 42 -7.12 1.53 -11.69
C PHE A 42 -6.04 2.54 -11.26
N ASP A 43 -6.34 3.82 -11.40
CA ASP A 43 -5.46 4.90 -10.92
C ASP A 43 -6.15 5.61 -9.75
N PRO A 44 -5.69 5.39 -8.50
CA PRO A 44 -6.31 5.96 -7.32
C PRO A 44 -6.30 7.49 -7.30
N LEU A 45 -5.39 8.15 -8.01
CA LEU A 45 -5.32 9.60 -8.10
C LEU A 45 -6.46 10.23 -8.92
N THR A 46 -7.24 9.44 -9.66
CA THR A 46 -8.37 9.92 -10.47
C THR A 46 -9.71 9.95 -9.73
N PHE A 47 -9.79 9.43 -8.53
CA PHE A 47 -11.02 9.36 -7.75
C PHE A 47 -11.22 10.65 -6.93
N GLU A 48 -12.18 11.49 -7.37
CA GLU A 48 -12.50 12.76 -6.71
C GLU A 48 -13.17 12.58 -5.33
N ASP A 49 -13.76 11.41 -5.06
CA ASP A 49 -14.42 11.05 -3.80
C ASP A 49 -13.51 10.29 -2.82
N ALA A 50 -12.23 10.16 -3.16
CA ALA A 50 -11.24 9.56 -2.26
C ALA A 50 -11.19 10.30 -0.92
N ILE A 51 -11.14 9.54 0.18
CA ILE A 51 -11.07 10.08 1.54
C ILE A 51 -9.87 9.51 2.29
N THR A 52 -9.48 10.18 3.36
CA THR A 52 -8.48 9.64 4.28
C THR A 52 -9.07 8.55 5.18
N PHE A 53 -8.21 7.71 5.74
CA PHE A 53 -8.61 6.71 6.72
C PHE A 53 -9.27 7.33 7.96
N GLU A 54 -8.81 8.50 8.41
CA GLU A 54 -9.41 9.24 9.51
C GLU A 54 -10.83 9.70 9.17
N GLU A 55 -11.01 10.31 7.99
CA GLU A 55 -12.35 10.72 7.50
C GLU A 55 -13.30 9.53 7.36
N MET A 56 -12.81 8.37 6.91
CA MET A 56 -13.59 7.14 6.88
C MET A 56 -14.07 6.75 8.27
N ARG A 57 -13.18 6.74 9.26
CA ARG A 57 -13.55 6.42 10.66
C ARG A 57 -14.54 7.43 11.23
N GLU A 58 -14.36 8.73 10.94
CA GLU A 58 -15.32 9.76 11.38
C GLU A 58 -16.71 9.56 10.76
N GLN A 59 -16.80 9.17 9.49
CA GLN A 59 -18.05 8.95 8.80
C GLN A 59 -18.77 7.67 9.21
N LEU A 60 -18.02 6.58 9.42
CA LEU A 60 -18.58 5.25 9.66
C LEU A 60 -18.72 4.91 11.15
N GLY A 61 -17.98 5.58 12.04
CA GLY A 61 -17.98 5.29 13.47
C GLY A 61 -17.36 3.92 13.80
N ALA A 62 -17.98 3.21 14.74
CA ALA A 62 -17.51 1.90 15.20
C ALA A 62 -17.53 0.84 14.11
N VAL A 63 -16.67 -0.17 14.24
CA VAL A 63 -16.72 -1.40 13.43
C VAL A 63 -17.94 -2.22 13.88
N PRO A 64 -18.80 -2.72 12.97
CA PRO A 64 -19.92 -3.54 13.36
C PRO A 64 -19.48 -4.85 13.99
N VAL A 65 -20.08 -5.22 15.13
CA VAL A 65 -19.85 -6.54 15.74
C VAL A 65 -20.52 -7.62 14.90
N SER A 66 -19.83 -8.71 14.62
CA SER A 66 -20.34 -9.79 13.78
C SER A 66 -19.77 -11.17 14.18
N GLU A 67 -20.57 -12.21 13.99
CA GLU A 67 -20.15 -13.62 14.04
C GLU A 67 -19.90 -14.18 12.63
N GLU A 68 -19.95 -13.34 11.60
CA GLU A 68 -19.72 -13.74 10.21
C GLU A 68 -18.28 -14.20 10.01
N ALA A 69 -18.10 -15.25 9.23
CA ALA A 69 -16.76 -15.77 8.93
C ALA A 69 -16.15 -14.99 7.76
N ILE A 70 -15.06 -14.31 8.02
CA ILE A 70 -14.27 -13.57 7.02
C ILE A 70 -12.90 -14.24 6.91
N ALA A 71 -12.58 -14.76 5.73
CA ALA A 71 -11.28 -15.34 5.42
C ALA A 71 -10.49 -14.41 4.53
N ILE A 72 -9.60 -13.61 5.11
CA ILE A 72 -8.78 -12.66 4.41
C ILE A 72 -7.54 -13.38 3.85
N ALA A 73 -7.28 -13.20 2.56
CA ALA A 73 -6.01 -13.55 1.95
C ALA A 73 -5.15 -12.28 1.81
N GLY A 74 -4.02 -12.23 2.49
CA GLY A 74 -3.01 -11.19 2.30
C GLY A 74 -1.97 -11.68 1.29
N ASN A 75 -1.67 -10.88 0.26
CA ASN A 75 -0.66 -11.21 -0.73
C ASN A 75 0.34 -10.05 -0.84
N ILE A 76 1.46 -10.17 -0.14
CA ILE A 76 2.55 -9.20 -0.13
C ILE A 76 3.60 -9.55 -1.18
N ARG A 77 4.48 -8.58 -1.54
CA ARG A 77 5.46 -8.80 -2.60
C ARG A 77 6.52 -9.83 -2.22
N THR A 78 7.10 -9.70 -1.03
CA THR A 78 8.21 -10.56 -0.57
C THR A 78 8.38 -10.49 0.94
N GLU A 79 9.03 -11.51 1.52
CA GLU A 79 9.49 -11.49 2.92
C GLU A 79 10.93 -10.91 3.06
N ASP A 80 11.63 -10.67 1.97
CA ASP A 80 13.02 -10.19 2.00
C ASP A 80 13.13 -8.67 2.26
N ASN A 81 12.04 -7.92 2.04
CA ASN A 81 11.98 -6.48 2.28
C ASN A 81 11.19 -6.19 3.57
N VAL A 82 11.82 -5.45 4.48
CA VAL A 82 11.27 -5.12 5.81
C VAL A 82 9.97 -4.33 5.77
N TYR A 83 9.75 -3.55 4.71
CA TYR A 83 8.48 -2.85 4.50
C TYR A 83 7.30 -3.83 4.44
N TRP A 84 7.43 -4.86 3.60
CA TRP A 84 6.36 -5.85 3.41
C TRP A 84 6.15 -6.75 4.63
N THR A 85 7.21 -7.01 5.40
CA THR A 85 7.08 -7.76 6.65
C THR A 85 6.39 -6.94 7.74
N ALA A 86 6.66 -5.63 7.82
CA ALA A 86 5.95 -4.74 8.74
C ALA A 86 4.45 -4.63 8.37
N LEU A 87 4.13 -4.46 7.09
CA LEU A 87 2.76 -4.45 6.57
C LEU A 87 2.02 -5.76 6.93
N ARG A 88 2.66 -6.91 6.70
CA ARG A 88 2.13 -8.24 7.09
C ARG A 88 1.82 -8.33 8.58
N ASP A 89 2.73 -7.83 9.41
CA ASP A 89 2.57 -7.90 10.86
C ASP A 89 1.40 -7.01 11.31
N GLY A 90 1.25 -5.82 10.71
CA GLY A 90 0.09 -4.96 10.91
C GLY A 90 -1.23 -5.64 10.50
N TYR A 91 -1.25 -6.35 9.37
CA TYR A 91 -2.42 -7.15 8.98
C TYR A 91 -2.84 -8.14 10.06
N LYS A 92 -1.88 -8.91 10.56
CA LYS A 92 -2.14 -9.98 11.55
C LYS A 92 -2.58 -9.42 12.90
N ASP A 93 -1.93 -8.35 13.33
CA ASP A 93 -2.21 -7.74 14.64
C ASP A 93 -3.60 -7.07 14.64
N MET A 94 -4.02 -6.42 13.55
CA MET A 94 -5.38 -5.89 13.45
C MET A 94 -6.42 -7.00 13.48
N VAL A 95 -6.25 -8.07 12.71
CA VAL A 95 -7.19 -9.20 12.73
C VAL A 95 -7.25 -9.84 14.12
N ALA A 96 -6.13 -9.96 14.82
CA ALA A 96 -6.12 -10.46 16.20
C ALA A 96 -6.88 -9.52 17.15
N PHE A 97 -6.64 -8.22 17.04
CA PHE A 97 -7.34 -7.19 17.81
C PHE A 97 -8.86 -7.20 17.57
N GLU A 98 -9.29 -7.29 16.31
CA GLU A 98 -10.69 -7.40 15.94
C GLU A 98 -11.38 -8.62 16.55
N ASN A 99 -10.72 -9.78 16.49
CA ASN A 99 -11.24 -11.02 17.09
C ASN A 99 -11.36 -10.93 18.63
N GLU A 100 -10.48 -10.17 19.28
CA GLU A 100 -10.55 -9.97 20.74
C GLU A 100 -11.63 -8.97 21.16
N ASN A 101 -12.08 -8.09 20.24
CA ASN A 101 -12.92 -6.94 20.59
C ASN A 101 -14.33 -6.95 19.97
N GLY A 102 -14.67 -7.83 19.06
CA GLY A 102 -16.04 -7.84 18.53
C GLY A 102 -16.29 -8.72 17.31
N LEU A 103 -15.25 -9.25 16.68
CA LEU A 103 -15.39 -10.12 15.52
C LEU A 103 -14.86 -11.51 15.88
N ALA A 104 -15.73 -12.51 15.90
CA ALA A 104 -15.37 -13.82 16.43
C ALA A 104 -14.70 -14.76 15.41
N ASN A 105 -14.78 -14.49 14.11
CA ASN A 105 -14.44 -15.43 13.04
C ASN A 105 -13.68 -14.81 11.86
N VAL A 106 -12.85 -13.79 12.10
CA VAL A 106 -11.96 -13.25 11.07
C VAL A 106 -10.65 -14.04 11.09
N THR A 107 -10.23 -14.52 9.94
CA THR A 107 -8.95 -15.21 9.76
C THR A 107 -8.14 -14.50 8.68
N ILE A 108 -6.82 -14.57 8.78
CA ILE A 108 -5.93 -14.04 7.76
C ILE A 108 -4.82 -15.03 7.43
N ASP A 109 -4.63 -15.29 6.13
CA ASP A 109 -3.52 -16.05 5.58
C ASP A 109 -2.66 -15.12 4.71
N VAL A 110 -1.47 -14.76 5.20
CA VAL A 110 -0.56 -13.88 4.47
C VAL A 110 0.54 -14.69 3.82
N LYS A 111 0.64 -14.56 2.50
CA LYS A 111 1.65 -15.20 1.66
C LYS A 111 2.38 -14.17 0.80
N SER A 112 3.53 -14.55 0.25
CA SER A 112 4.34 -13.69 -0.62
C SER A 112 4.83 -14.45 -1.85
N ALA A 113 5.23 -13.70 -2.88
CA ALA A 113 6.13 -14.20 -3.91
C ALA A 113 7.55 -14.44 -3.36
N LEU A 114 8.41 -15.03 -4.17
CA LEU A 114 9.80 -15.32 -3.78
C LEU A 114 10.64 -14.03 -3.61
N ASN A 115 10.40 -13.03 -4.48
CA ASN A 115 11.07 -11.73 -4.47
C ASN A 115 10.23 -10.70 -5.24
N GLU A 116 10.64 -9.43 -5.23
CA GLU A 116 9.91 -8.31 -5.88
C GLU A 116 9.93 -8.33 -7.42
N ALA A 117 10.48 -9.36 -8.06
CA ALA A 117 10.43 -9.57 -9.51
C ALA A 117 9.65 -10.84 -9.90
N ASP A 118 9.19 -11.65 -8.91
CA ASP A 118 8.50 -12.91 -9.14
C ASP A 118 6.99 -12.72 -9.37
N THR A 119 6.65 -12.11 -10.49
CA THR A 119 5.26 -11.82 -10.88
C THR A 119 4.42 -13.07 -11.09
N GLU A 120 5.02 -14.16 -11.62
CA GLU A 120 4.33 -15.45 -11.83
C GLU A 120 4.06 -16.14 -10.49
N GLY A 121 5.02 -16.09 -9.56
CA GLY A 121 4.86 -16.61 -8.20
C GLY A 121 3.76 -15.89 -7.43
N GLN A 122 3.69 -14.55 -7.52
CA GLN A 122 2.62 -13.79 -6.89
C GLN A 122 1.23 -14.17 -7.41
N LEU A 123 1.07 -14.30 -8.73
CA LEU A 123 -0.19 -14.75 -9.32
C LEU A 123 -0.56 -16.18 -8.87
N ALA A 124 0.42 -17.08 -8.80
CA ALA A 124 0.19 -18.45 -8.34
C ALA A 124 -0.28 -18.46 -6.87
N VAL A 125 0.36 -17.66 -6.01
CA VAL A 125 -0.06 -17.48 -4.61
C VAL A 125 -1.50 -17.00 -4.51
N MET A 126 -1.88 -15.98 -5.28
CA MET A 126 -3.25 -15.45 -5.31
C MET A 126 -4.27 -16.55 -5.68
N LYS A 127 -4.02 -17.31 -6.76
CA LYS A 127 -4.89 -18.40 -7.19
C LYS A 127 -4.99 -19.53 -6.16
N ASP A 128 -3.90 -19.82 -5.46
CA ASP A 128 -3.90 -20.80 -4.36
C ASP A 128 -4.76 -20.31 -3.19
N GLN A 129 -4.68 -19.03 -2.83
CA GLN A 129 -5.49 -18.44 -1.76
C GLN A 129 -7.00 -18.44 -2.10
N ILE A 130 -7.37 -18.17 -3.36
CA ILE A 130 -8.75 -18.30 -3.85
C ILE A 130 -9.24 -19.74 -3.66
N ARG A 131 -8.46 -20.72 -4.15
CA ARG A 131 -8.81 -22.15 -4.03
C ARG A 131 -8.92 -22.62 -2.58
N ASP A 132 -8.10 -22.04 -1.69
CA ASP A 132 -8.07 -22.39 -0.27
C ASP A 132 -9.25 -21.75 0.51
N GLY A 133 -10.12 -20.97 -0.16
CA GLY A 133 -11.38 -20.47 0.37
C GLY A 133 -11.33 -19.06 0.94
N ALA A 134 -10.45 -18.21 0.46
CA ALA A 134 -10.50 -16.78 0.76
C ALA A 134 -11.86 -16.17 0.41
N THR A 135 -12.37 -15.26 1.25
CA THR A 135 -13.60 -14.51 0.99
C THR A 135 -13.31 -13.08 0.53
N VAL A 136 -12.09 -12.61 0.73
CA VAL A 136 -11.57 -11.32 0.26
C VAL A 136 -10.07 -11.42 0.08
N ILE A 137 -9.51 -10.68 -0.86
CA ILE A 137 -8.07 -10.68 -1.14
C ILE A 137 -7.51 -9.26 -1.04
N MET A 138 -6.50 -9.07 -0.19
CA MET A 138 -5.66 -7.87 -0.14
C MET A 138 -4.36 -8.15 -0.88
N ILE A 139 -4.00 -7.30 -1.83
CA ILE A 139 -2.81 -7.50 -2.68
C ILE A 139 -1.96 -6.24 -2.69
N SER A 140 -0.66 -6.39 -2.41
CA SER A 140 0.38 -5.43 -2.75
C SER A 140 1.06 -5.90 -4.03
N PRO A 141 0.62 -5.47 -5.22
CA PRO A 141 1.05 -6.09 -6.48
C PRO A 141 2.50 -5.75 -6.84
N ILE A 142 3.20 -6.67 -7.50
CA ILE A 142 4.54 -6.42 -8.05
C ILE A 142 4.45 -5.49 -9.27
N SER A 143 3.39 -5.62 -10.07
CA SER A 143 3.09 -4.72 -11.19
C SER A 143 1.59 -4.52 -11.33
N THR A 144 1.20 -3.46 -12.03
CA THR A 144 -0.22 -3.12 -12.25
C THR A 144 -1.04 -4.19 -12.99
N SER A 145 -0.39 -5.15 -13.65
CA SER A 145 -1.07 -6.15 -14.48
C SER A 145 -0.78 -7.62 -14.14
N ASN A 146 0.20 -7.90 -13.26
CA ASN A 146 0.58 -9.30 -13.00
C ASN A 146 -0.50 -10.14 -12.31
N CYS A 147 -1.42 -9.50 -11.60
CA CYS A 147 -2.51 -10.18 -10.90
C CYS A 147 -3.84 -10.23 -11.69
N THR A 148 -3.93 -9.63 -12.88
CA THR A 148 -5.18 -9.49 -13.65
C THR A 148 -5.93 -10.81 -13.82
N GLU A 149 -5.25 -11.89 -14.20
CA GLU A 149 -5.89 -13.22 -14.33
C GLU A 149 -6.41 -13.76 -12.98
N GLY A 150 -5.73 -13.45 -11.88
CA GLY A 150 -6.18 -13.80 -10.53
C GLY A 150 -7.41 -13.01 -10.10
N VAL A 151 -7.48 -11.74 -10.48
CA VAL A 151 -8.66 -10.88 -10.25
C VAL A 151 -9.87 -11.40 -11.01
N GLU A 152 -9.70 -11.80 -12.28
CA GLU A 152 -10.77 -12.45 -13.07
C GLU A 152 -11.34 -13.67 -12.36
N VAL A 153 -10.45 -14.56 -11.88
CA VAL A 153 -10.87 -15.76 -11.13
C VAL A 153 -11.56 -15.40 -9.80
N ALA A 154 -11.04 -14.42 -9.07
CA ALA A 154 -11.65 -13.97 -7.81
C ALA A 154 -13.08 -13.43 -8.05
N HIS A 155 -13.26 -12.60 -9.07
CA HIS A 155 -14.58 -12.03 -9.41
C HIS A 155 -15.57 -13.09 -9.91
N GLU A 156 -15.12 -14.11 -10.66
CA GLU A 156 -15.99 -15.25 -11.05
C GLU A 156 -16.52 -16.00 -9.81
N ASP A 157 -15.76 -16.05 -8.73
CA ASP A 157 -16.15 -16.66 -7.46
C ASP A 157 -16.82 -15.66 -6.49
N GLY A 158 -16.99 -14.41 -6.88
CA GLY A 158 -17.60 -13.35 -6.06
C GLY A 158 -16.69 -12.86 -4.92
N ILE A 159 -15.38 -12.98 -5.08
CA ILE A 159 -14.38 -12.59 -4.08
C ILE A 159 -13.84 -11.19 -4.41
N PRO A 160 -14.03 -10.18 -3.51
CA PRO A 160 -13.50 -8.85 -3.70
C PRO A 160 -11.98 -8.81 -3.63
N THR A 161 -11.39 -7.86 -4.38
CA THR A 161 -9.96 -7.63 -4.44
C THR A 161 -9.62 -6.20 -4.03
N ILE A 162 -8.78 -6.06 -3.02
CA ILE A 162 -8.36 -4.78 -2.46
C ILE A 162 -6.87 -4.58 -2.76
N ALA A 163 -6.56 -3.53 -3.48
CA ALA A 163 -5.19 -3.09 -3.70
C ALA A 163 -4.66 -2.41 -2.44
N VAL A 164 -3.52 -2.84 -1.94
CA VAL A 164 -2.87 -2.24 -0.78
C VAL A 164 -1.50 -1.71 -1.17
N ASN A 165 -1.23 -0.47 -0.83
CA ASN A 165 -0.01 0.28 -1.13
C ASN A 165 0.20 0.60 -2.62
N ASN A 166 -0.02 -0.35 -3.51
CA ASN A 166 0.10 -0.16 -4.96
C ASN A 166 -1.17 -0.63 -5.67
N GLU A 167 -1.53 0.10 -6.70
CA GLU A 167 -2.68 -0.19 -7.55
C GLU A 167 -2.43 -1.36 -8.50
N PHE A 168 -3.51 -2.02 -8.92
CA PHE A 168 -3.50 -2.98 -10.02
C PHE A 168 -4.80 -2.93 -10.82
N ASN A 169 -4.73 -3.38 -12.07
CA ASN A 169 -5.86 -3.37 -12.99
C ASN A 169 -6.98 -4.28 -12.49
N GLY A 170 -8.17 -3.73 -12.39
CA GLY A 170 -9.36 -4.46 -11.95
C GLY A 170 -9.53 -4.54 -10.43
N ALA A 171 -8.72 -3.80 -9.64
CA ALA A 171 -8.95 -3.69 -8.20
C ALA A 171 -10.35 -3.11 -7.92
N ASP A 172 -11.04 -3.67 -6.93
CA ASP A 172 -12.33 -3.15 -6.50
C ASP A 172 -12.17 -1.93 -5.59
N MET A 173 -11.05 -1.88 -4.86
CA MET A 173 -10.73 -0.83 -3.91
C MET A 173 -9.23 -0.65 -3.78
N PHE A 174 -8.81 0.53 -3.36
CA PHE A 174 -7.43 0.85 -2.97
C PHE A 174 -7.38 1.35 -1.54
N VAL A 175 -6.43 0.83 -0.78
CA VAL A 175 -6.07 1.33 0.56
C VAL A 175 -4.56 1.51 0.59
N GLY A 176 -4.10 2.72 0.77
CA GLY A 176 -2.67 2.99 0.77
C GLY A 176 -2.33 4.47 0.76
N PRO A 177 -1.05 4.81 0.77
CA PRO A 177 -0.61 6.20 0.74
C PRO A 177 -0.77 6.81 -0.65
N ASN A 178 -0.81 8.14 -0.69
CA ASN A 178 -0.79 8.89 -1.94
C ASN A 178 0.66 9.11 -2.39
N SER A 179 1.13 8.30 -3.33
CA SER A 179 2.53 8.34 -3.78
C SER A 179 2.95 9.67 -4.43
N TYR A 180 2.02 10.42 -4.99
CA TYR A 180 2.30 11.77 -5.49
C TYR A 180 2.51 12.76 -4.33
N GLU A 181 1.68 12.68 -3.31
CA GLU A 181 1.80 13.52 -2.12
C GLU A 181 3.07 13.21 -1.32
N GLU A 182 3.51 11.95 -1.26
CA GLU A 182 4.81 11.58 -0.68
C GLU A 182 5.96 12.29 -1.38
N GLY A 183 5.95 12.32 -2.71
CA GLY A 183 6.92 13.09 -3.49
C GLY A 183 6.85 14.58 -3.16
N ARG A 184 5.65 15.14 -3.04
CA ARG A 184 5.46 16.55 -2.66
C ARG A 184 6.05 16.84 -1.27
N GLN A 185 5.76 16.00 -0.28
CA GLN A 185 6.31 16.15 1.08
C GLN A 185 7.84 16.14 1.09
N ALA A 186 8.48 15.28 0.27
CA ALA A 186 9.93 15.26 0.13
C ALA A 186 10.46 16.56 -0.50
N GLY A 187 9.78 17.10 -1.51
CA GLY A 187 10.12 18.38 -2.15
C GLY A 187 9.93 19.56 -1.22
N ASP A 188 8.82 19.60 -0.48
CA ASP A 188 8.53 20.64 0.51
C ASP A 188 9.56 20.63 1.64
N TRP A 189 9.92 19.42 2.15
CA TRP A 189 10.97 19.28 3.14
C TRP A 189 12.32 19.80 2.61
N ALA A 190 12.71 19.42 1.38
CA ALA A 190 13.94 19.89 0.78
C ALA A 190 13.94 21.42 0.63
N ASN A 191 12.82 22.00 0.18
CA ASN A 191 12.68 23.46 0.03
C ASN A 191 12.78 24.18 1.39
N GLU A 192 12.17 23.64 2.44
CA GLU A 192 12.18 24.25 3.79
C GLU A 192 13.56 24.13 4.46
N LYS A 193 14.17 22.93 4.44
CA LYS A 193 15.38 22.65 5.23
C LYS A 193 16.67 22.97 4.49
N VAL A 194 16.70 22.86 3.15
CA VAL A 194 17.90 23.12 2.33
C VAL A 194 17.79 24.44 1.56
N GLY A 195 16.67 24.68 0.94
CA GLY A 195 16.27 25.96 0.34
C GLY A 195 16.93 26.29 -1.00
N SER A 196 18.12 25.79 -1.33
CA SER A 196 18.79 26.08 -2.61
C SER A 196 19.89 25.08 -2.94
N GLY A 197 20.22 24.94 -4.23
CA GLY A 197 21.30 24.10 -4.75
C GLY A 197 20.80 23.12 -5.80
N LYS A 198 21.65 22.17 -6.19
CA LYS A 198 21.26 21.12 -7.13
C LYS A 198 20.71 19.89 -6.40
N ALA A 199 19.69 19.30 -6.99
CA ALA A 199 19.10 18.04 -6.54
C ALA A 199 19.23 16.97 -7.63
N VAL A 200 19.36 15.72 -7.22
CA VAL A 200 19.22 14.53 -8.09
C VAL A 200 18.18 13.59 -7.51
N ILE A 201 17.59 12.78 -8.37
CA ILE A 201 16.61 11.78 -7.96
C ILE A 201 17.13 10.38 -8.31
N ILE A 202 17.19 9.50 -7.30
CA ILE A 202 17.47 8.07 -7.47
C ILE A 202 16.13 7.34 -7.45
N MET A 203 15.72 6.87 -8.63
CA MET A 203 14.40 6.32 -8.85
C MET A 203 14.38 4.80 -8.65
N GLY A 204 13.23 4.27 -8.25
CA GLY A 204 12.99 2.83 -8.19
C GLY A 204 12.83 2.18 -9.56
N LEU A 205 12.08 1.08 -9.64
CA LEU A 205 11.89 0.29 -10.86
C LEU A 205 11.15 1.09 -11.93
N ALA A 206 11.75 1.20 -13.11
CA ALA A 206 11.21 1.95 -14.23
C ALA A 206 9.82 1.43 -14.65
N GLY A 207 8.90 2.34 -14.95
CA GLY A 207 7.57 2.02 -15.47
C GLY A 207 6.52 1.70 -14.40
N THR A 208 6.83 1.88 -13.11
CA THR A 208 5.85 1.80 -12.04
C THR A 208 5.27 3.18 -11.71
N ASP A 209 3.96 3.25 -11.41
CA ASP A 209 3.29 4.52 -11.14
C ASP A 209 3.80 5.17 -9.85
N VAL A 210 4.14 4.40 -8.83
CA VAL A 210 4.74 4.91 -7.58
C VAL A 210 6.05 5.69 -7.85
N VAL A 211 6.93 5.19 -8.72
CA VAL A 211 8.17 5.87 -9.11
C VAL A 211 7.88 7.18 -9.82
N LYS A 212 6.98 7.14 -10.79
CA LYS A 212 6.53 8.32 -11.54
C LYS A 212 5.92 9.37 -10.61
N ASN A 213 5.03 8.94 -9.73
CA ASN A 213 4.28 9.82 -8.84
C ASN A 213 5.19 10.48 -7.80
N ARG A 214 6.03 9.72 -7.07
CA ARG A 214 7.01 10.28 -6.13
C ARG A 214 7.97 11.26 -6.81
N THR A 215 8.48 10.88 -7.99
CA THR A 215 9.40 11.74 -8.76
C THR A 215 8.74 13.05 -9.23
N ASN A 216 7.51 12.96 -9.76
CA ASN A 216 6.78 14.15 -10.21
C ASN A 216 6.35 15.01 -9.01
N GLY A 217 5.83 14.42 -7.95
CA GLY A 217 5.45 15.15 -6.73
C GLY A 217 6.60 15.97 -6.17
N PHE A 218 7.81 15.40 -6.09
CA PHE A 218 9.01 16.11 -5.66
C PHE A 218 9.32 17.33 -6.53
N LYS A 219 9.32 17.15 -7.86
CA LYS A 219 9.58 18.24 -8.82
C LYS A 219 8.52 19.32 -8.76
N ASP A 220 7.24 18.91 -8.67
CA ASP A 220 6.11 19.84 -8.66
C ASP A 220 6.08 20.67 -7.37
N ALA A 221 6.39 20.07 -6.22
CA ALA A 221 6.52 20.80 -4.96
C ALA A 221 7.59 21.89 -5.03
N LEU A 222 8.78 21.59 -5.56
CA LEU A 222 9.83 22.58 -5.77
C LEU A 222 9.40 23.67 -6.74
N THR A 223 8.69 23.32 -7.82
CA THR A 223 8.18 24.26 -8.81
C THR A 223 7.13 25.21 -8.22
N ASP A 224 6.16 24.68 -7.51
CA ASP A 224 5.07 25.43 -6.88
C ASP A 224 5.58 26.38 -5.80
N ALA A 225 6.61 25.95 -5.05
CA ALA A 225 7.29 26.78 -4.06
C ALA A 225 8.19 27.87 -4.69
N ASN A 226 8.39 27.89 -6.01
CA ASN A 226 9.43 28.68 -6.68
C ASN A 226 10.79 28.48 -6.01
N SER A 227 11.13 27.23 -5.68
CA SER A 227 12.35 26.87 -4.96
C SER A 227 13.60 27.25 -5.76
N ALA A 228 14.67 27.57 -5.04
CA ALA A 228 16.00 27.71 -5.64
C ALA A 228 16.78 26.38 -5.69
N ILE A 229 16.10 25.25 -5.45
CA ILE A 229 16.63 23.90 -5.70
C ILE A 229 16.31 23.52 -7.15
N GLU A 230 17.34 23.13 -7.91
CA GLU A 230 17.22 22.68 -9.30
C GLU A 230 17.44 21.17 -9.39
N VAL A 231 16.45 20.42 -9.87
CA VAL A 231 16.62 18.99 -10.18
C VAL A 231 17.39 18.89 -11.50
N VAL A 232 18.64 18.41 -11.42
CA VAL A 232 19.57 18.39 -12.56
C VAL A 232 19.71 17.02 -13.23
N ASP A 233 19.36 15.93 -12.53
CA ASP A 233 19.45 14.58 -13.09
C ASP A 233 18.55 13.61 -12.32
N GLU A 234 18.19 12.49 -13.00
CA GLU A 234 17.42 11.40 -12.42
C GLU A 234 17.84 10.07 -13.03
N GLN A 235 18.00 9.03 -12.21
CA GLN A 235 18.42 7.70 -12.66
C GLN A 235 17.76 6.59 -11.85
N ASN A 236 17.36 5.49 -12.52
CA ASN A 236 16.85 4.30 -11.84
C ASN A 236 17.96 3.52 -11.13
N ALA A 237 17.60 2.98 -9.97
CA ALA A 237 18.40 2.02 -9.21
C ALA A 237 17.57 0.79 -8.77
N ASP A 238 16.36 0.65 -9.33
CA ASP A 238 15.52 -0.55 -9.28
C ASP A 238 15.26 -1.11 -7.85
N TRP A 239 15.13 -0.20 -6.86
CA TRP A 239 14.98 -0.48 -5.43
C TRP A 239 16.20 -1.13 -4.75
N ASP A 240 17.35 -1.20 -5.45
CA ASP A 240 18.54 -1.86 -4.98
C ASP A 240 19.54 -0.90 -4.33
N ARG A 241 20.06 -1.26 -3.15
CA ARG A 241 20.96 -0.43 -2.34
C ARG A 241 22.32 -0.21 -3.00
N ASP A 242 22.91 -1.29 -3.52
CA ASP A 242 24.23 -1.23 -4.13
C ASP A 242 24.21 -0.45 -5.43
N THR A 243 23.17 -0.65 -6.25
CA THR A 243 22.94 0.13 -7.46
C THR A 243 22.75 1.61 -7.15
N ALA A 244 21.96 1.95 -6.13
CA ALA A 244 21.74 3.34 -5.70
C ALA A 244 23.05 4.00 -5.20
N LYS A 245 23.87 3.25 -4.49
CA LYS A 245 25.21 3.70 -4.07
C LYS A 245 26.08 4.06 -5.27
N ASP A 246 26.13 3.20 -6.30
CA ASP A 246 26.92 3.43 -7.51
C ASP A 246 26.38 4.63 -8.32
N VAL A 247 25.06 4.77 -8.42
CA VAL A 247 24.38 5.91 -9.06
C VAL A 247 24.74 7.20 -8.31
N CYS A 248 24.59 7.23 -6.99
CA CYS A 248 24.95 8.38 -6.16
C CYS A 248 26.43 8.75 -6.32
N ALA A 249 27.35 7.78 -6.27
CA ALA A 249 28.76 8.02 -6.47
C ALA A 249 29.07 8.62 -7.88
N THR A 250 28.26 8.32 -8.88
CA THR A 250 28.35 8.89 -10.22
C THR A 250 27.86 10.34 -10.22
N PHE A 251 26.75 10.65 -9.57
CA PHE A 251 26.23 12.01 -9.43
C PHE A 251 27.20 12.91 -8.68
N LEU A 252 27.80 12.43 -7.58
CA LEU A 252 28.80 13.19 -6.82
C LEU A 252 30.06 13.55 -7.64
N LYS A 253 30.42 12.75 -8.63
CA LYS A 253 31.53 13.06 -9.56
C LYS A 253 31.12 14.01 -10.67
N THR A 254 29.82 14.04 -11.00
CA THR A 254 29.28 14.83 -12.13
C THR A 254 28.91 16.25 -11.71
N TYR A 255 28.42 16.40 -10.47
CA TYR A 255 27.88 17.66 -9.95
C TYR A 255 28.60 18.09 -8.67
N ASP A 256 29.54 19.02 -8.78
CA ASP A 256 30.39 19.52 -7.67
C ASP A 256 29.58 20.26 -6.57
N ASP A 257 28.39 20.78 -6.92
CA ASP A 257 27.52 21.60 -6.07
C ASP A 257 26.19 20.88 -5.72
N LEU A 258 26.19 19.56 -5.72
CA LEU A 258 25.03 18.74 -5.34
C LEU A 258 24.69 18.95 -3.86
N LYS A 259 23.41 19.27 -3.57
CA LYS A 259 22.92 19.55 -2.23
C LYS A 259 21.86 18.57 -1.75
N VAL A 260 21.06 18.01 -2.65
CA VAL A 260 19.94 17.11 -2.31
C VAL A 260 20.00 15.85 -3.15
N VAL A 261 19.85 14.71 -2.50
CA VAL A 261 19.61 13.42 -3.12
C VAL A 261 18.25 12.92 -2.62
N PHE A 262 17.24 12.92 -3.48
CA PHE A 262 15.99 12.27 -3.19
C PHE A 262 16.00 10.86 -3.76
N CYS A 263 15.73 9.87 -2.92
CA CYS A 263 15.59 8.47 -3.31
C CYS A 263 14.13 8.04 -3.16
N ASN A 264 13.60 7.34 -4.15
CA ASN A 264 12.20 6.91 -4.10
C ASN A 264 11.91 5.88 -2.99
N ASN A 265 12.94 5.33 -2.31
CA ASN A 265 12.76 4.56 -1.09
C ASN A 265 13.99 4.62 -0.15
N ASP A 266 13.82 4.10 1.08
CA ASP A 266 14.85 4.11 2.11
C ASP A 266 16.03 3.21 1.79
N VAL A 267 15.81 2.04 1.20
CA VAL A 267 16.88 1.11 0.84
C VAL A 267 17.89 1.78 -0.09
N MET A 268 17.41 2.51 -1.10
CA MET A 268 18.26 3.30 -2.01
C MET A 268 18.88 4.52 -1.32
N ALA A 269 18.13 5.19 -0.43
CA ALA A 269 18.64 6.34 0.32
C ALA A 269 19.81 5.95 1.24
N LEU A 270 19.76 4.80 1.88
CA LEU A 270 20.86 4.25 2.67
C LEU A 270 22.09 3.93 1.80
N GLY A 271 21.90 3.45 0.58
CA GLY A 271 22.99 3.31 -0.40
C GLY A 271 23.61 4.66 -0.78
N ALA A 272 22.80 5.70 -0.98
CA ALA A 272 23.29 7.06 -1.24
C ALA A 272 24.08 7.63 -0.04
N VAL A 273 23.61 7.40 1.20
CA VAL A 273 24.33 7.76 2.44
C VAL A 273 25.73 7.13 2.46
N GLU A 274 25.87 5.85 2.10
CA GLU A 274 27.16 5.18 2.02
C GLU A 274 28.08 5.83 0.99
N ALA A 275 27.58 6.13 -0.21
CA ALA A 275 28.37 6.77 -1.26
C ALA A 275 28.89 8.16 -0.85
N ILE A 276 28.06 8.93 -0.15
CA ILE A 276 28.41 10.28 0.34
C ILE A 276 29.48 10.18 1.41
N LYS A 277 29.38 9.25 2.35
CA LYS A 277 30.41 8.98 3.39
C LYS A 277 31.73 8.56 2.75
N GLU A 278 31.72 7.70 1.73
CA GLU A 278 32.92 7.28 1.00
C GLU A 278 33.56 8.41 0.20
N ALA A 279 32.76 9.39 -0.26
CA ALA A 279 33.27 10.59 -0.91
C ALA A 279 33.88 11.61 0.08
N GLY A 280 33.74 11.39 1.39
CA GLY A 280 34.26 12.27 2.43
C GLY A 280 33.46 13.56 2.64
N LEU A 281 32.20 13.58 2.19
CA LEU A 281 31.26 14.69 2.42
C LEU A 281 30.54 14.52 3.75
N THR A 282 30.14 15.64 4.36
CA THR A 282 29.42 15.68 5.62
C THR A 282 27.93 15.67 5.36
N LEU A 283 27.25 14.57 5.77
CA LEU A 283 25.81 14.45 5.70
C LEU A 283 25.13 15.52 6.58
N ASN A 284 24.01 16.07 6.12
CA ASN A 284 23.24 17.13 6.76
C ASN A 284 23.97 18.48 6.90
N GLU A 285 25.11 18.66 6.23
CA GLU A 285 25.85 19.93 6.12
C GLU A 285 26.21 20.23 4.66
N ASP A 286 26.98 19.34 4.04
CA ASP A 286 27.37 19.47 2.64
C ASP A 286 26.27 19.03 1.71
N ILE A 287 25.58 17.93 2.05
CA ILE A 287 24.55 17.26 1.25
C ILE A 287 23.49 16.60 2.14
N TYR A 288 22.27 16.57 1.65
CA TYR A 288 21.08 16.05 2.33
C TYR A 288 20.49 14.89 1.54
N VAL A 289 20.11 13.81 2.23
CA VAL A 289 19.50 12.63 1.62
C VAL A 289 18.11 12.44 2.17
N ILE A 290 17.14 12.26 1.28
CA ILE A 290 15.74 12.03 1.63
C ILE A 290 15.34 10.66 1.07
N GLY A 291 14.78 9.78 1.91
CA GLY A 291 14.19 8.51 1.54
C GLY A 291 12.67 8.56 1.52
N ALA A 292 12.08 7.40 1.34
CA ALA A 292 10.66 7.14 1.53
C ALA A 292 10.50 5.69 1.98
N ASP A 293 9.59 5.39 2.84
CA ASP A 293 9.09 4.13 3.40
C ASP A 293 8.87 4.25 4.92
N GLY A 294 9.82 4.87 5.67
CA GLY A 294 9.79 4.92 7.14
C GLY A 294 10.27 3.61 7.78
N THR A 295 11.33 3.02 7.24
CA THR A 295 11.89 1.77 7.76
C THR A 295 12.69 1.99 9.04
N ASP A 296 12.78 0.96 9.89
CA ASP A 296 13.58 1.01 11.13
C ASP A 296 15.04 1.40 10.86
N GLU A 297 15.64 0.91 9.76
CA GLU A 297 17.03 1.23 9.40
C GLU A 297 17.17 2.71 9.00
N ALA A 298 16.18 3.28 8.30
CA ALA A 298 16.14 4.70 7.99
C ALA A 298 15.99 5.54 9.26
N TYR A 299 15.12 5.13 10.19
CA TYR A 299 14.95 5.80 11.48
C TYR A 299 16.25 5.79 12.30
N GLU A 300 16.95 4.66 12.35
CA GLU A 300 18.27 4.61 13.02
C GLU A 300 19.30 5.49 12.31
N SER A 301 19.30 5.55 10.98
CA SER A 301 20.17 6.42 10.20
C SER A 301 19.90 7.91 10.47
N ILE A 302 18.63 8.31 10.62
CA ILE A 302 18.24 9.68 11.01
C ILE A 302 18.73 9.99 12.43
N LYS A 303 18.49 9.09 13.40
CA LYS A 303 18.97 9.26 14.80
C LYS A 303 20.49 9.40 14.88
N ASN A 304 21.22 8.74 13.99
CA ASN A 304 22.67 8.83 13.90
C ASN A 304 23.17 10.09 13.15
N GLY A 305 22.25 10.92 12.63
CA GLY A 305 22.59 12.13 11.88
C GLY A 305 23.11 11.85 10.47
N GLU A 306 22.77 10.70 9.88
CA GLU A 306 23.22 10.29 8.55
C GLU A 306 22.15 10.55 7.48
N LEU A 307 21.02 9.86 7.50
CA LEU A 307 19.87 10.18 6.64
C LEU A 307 19.22 11.48 7.14
N SER A 308 18.81 12.36 6.23
CA SER A 308 18.23 13.66 6.59
C SER A 308 16.76 13.54 6.94
N ALA A 309 16.01 12.81 6.12
CA ALA A 309 14.59 12.53 6.34
C ALA A 309 14.16 11.28 5.57
N THR A 310 13.05 10.70 5.98
CA THR A 310 12.27 9.75 5.20
C THR A 310 10.81 10.18 5.17
N ILE A 311 10.13 9.99 4.05
CA ILE A 311 8.68 10.11 3.99
C ILE A 311 8.10 8.77 4.47
N SER A 312 7.74 8.72 5.74
CA SER A 312 7.20 7.50 6.33
C SER A 312 5.75 7.28 5.90
N MET A 313 5.44 6.07 5.49
CA MET A 313 4.10 5.57 5.22
C MET A 313 3.60 4.66 6.35
N PHE A 314 4.43 4.48 7.40
CA PHE A 314 4.07 3.71 8.57
C PHE A 314 3.57 2.30 8.23
N PRO A 315 4.38 1.45 7.58
CA PRO A 315 3.92 0.20 6.95
C PRO A 315 3.20 -0.75 7.91
N TYR A 316 3.57 -0.78 9.19
CA TYR A 316 2.84 -1.55 10.18
C TYR A 316 1.41 -1.03 10.36
N TYR A 317 1.23 0.29 10.51
CA TYR A 317 -0.09 0.91 10.66
C TYR A 317 -0.88 0.91 9.36
N GLU A 318 -0.23 1.02 8.20
CA GLU A 318 -0.87 0.82 6.90
C GLU A 318 -1.50 -0.59 6.83
N GLY A 319 -0.78 -1.60 7.30
CA GLY A 319 -1.30 -2.96 7.41
C GLY A 319 -2.53 -3.06 8.33
N MET A 320 -2.47 -2.42 9.50
CA MET A 320 -3.62 -2.35 10.40
C MET A 320 -4.82 -1.66 9.76
N MET A 321 -4.61 -0.52 9.11
CA MET A 321 -5.64 0.25 8.40
C MET A 321 -6.29 -0.55 7.27
N ALA A 322 -5.49 -1.22 6.45
CA ALA A 322 -5.98 -2.03 5.34
C ALA A 322 -6.82 -3.21 5.82
N SER A 323 -6.44 -3.87 6.91
CA SER A 323 -7.26 -4.95 7.51
C SER A 323 -8.57 -4.40 8.05
N GLU A 324 -8.58 -3.29 8.78
CA GLU A 324 -9.81 -2.68 9.28
C GLU A 324 -10.75 -2.27 8.13
N VAL A 325 -10.23 -1.62 7.09
CA VAL A 325 -11.02 -1.25 5.91
C VAL A 325 -11.62 -2.50 5.27
N THR A 326 -10.81 -3.54 5.09
CA THR A 326 -11.25 -4.83 4.52
C THR A 326 -12.38 -5.44 5.32
N THR A 327 -12.25 -5.50 6.64
CA THR A 327 -13.28 -6.03 7.54
C THR A 327 -14.56 -5.19 7.47
N ARG A 328 -14.47 -3.85 7.47
CA ARG A 328 -15.64 -2.95 7.32
C ARG A 328 -16.39 -3.18 6.01
N VAL A 329 -15.65 -3.35 4.91
CA VAL A 329 -16.23 -3.67 3.60
C VAL A 329 -16.97 -5.01 3.64
N MET A 330 -16.34 -6.05 4.20
CA MET A 330 -16.93 -7.38 4.31
C MET A 330 -18.17 -7.41 5.23
N LEU A 331 -18.27 -6.47 6.17
CA LEU A 331 -19.43 -6.28 7.03
C LEU A 331 -20.49 -5.35 6.42
N GLY A 332 -20.35 -4.98 5.15
CA GLY A 332 -21.35 -4.23 4.38
C GLY A 332 -21.35 -2.73 4.65
N GLN A 333 -20.33 -2.17 5.26
CA GLN A 333 -20.17 -0.72 5.33
C GLN A 333 -19.77 -0.17 3.96
N THR A 334 -20.50 0.83 3.48
CA THR A 334 -20.24 1.46 2.18
C THR A 334 -19.25 2.62 2.34
N MET A 335 -18.24 2.67 1.49
CA MET A 335 -17.23 3.71 1.47
C MET A 335 -16.72 3.95 0.04
N PRO A 336 -15.99 5.05 -0.22
CA PRO A 336 -15.33 5.27 -1.51
C PRO A 336 -14.34 4.16 -1.88
N LYS A 337 -14.04 4.05 -3.17
CA LYS A 337 -13.09 3.04 -3.68
C LYS A 337 -11.64 3.31 -3.29
N VAL A 338 -11.32 4.51 -2.85
CA VAL A 338 -9.96 4.90 -2.46
C VAL A 338 -9.96 5.46 -1.04
N ILE A 339 -9.19 4.80 -0.18
CA ILE A 339 -8.92 5.24 1.20
C ILE A 339 -7.42 5.53 1.31
N TRP A 340 -7.09 6.80 1.53
CA TRP A 340 -5.72 7.23 1.73
C TRP A 340 -5.24 6.94 3.15
N THR A 341 -4.15 6.20 3.29
CA THR A 341 -3.42 6.09 4.54
C THR A 341 -2.45 7.27 4.71
N PRO A 342 -2.08 7.65 5.95
CA PRO A 342 -1.21 8.78 6.18
C PRO A 342 0.22 8.54 5.69
N SER A 343 0.86 9.63 5.25
CA SER A 343 2.30 9.72 5.10
C SER A 343 2.83 11.00 5.75
N LEU A 344 4.06 10.99 6.24
CA LEU A 344 4.65 12.13 6.93
C LEU A 344 6.16 12.15 6.78
N ALA A 345 6.74 13.34 6.59
CA ALA A 345 8.18 13.52 6.67
C ALA A 345 8.67 13.30 8.12
N VAL A 346 9.53 12.32 8.31
CA VAL A 346 10.20 12.01 9.57
C VAL A 346 11.67 12.40 9.45
N ASP A 347 12.12 13.30 10.33
CA ASP A 347 13.47 13.83 10.38
C ASP A 347 13.98 13.95 11.83
N ALA A 348 15.12 14.61 12.03
CA ALA A 348 15.73 14.77 13.36
C ALA A 348 14.85 15.51 14.37
N GLU A 349 13.82 16.27 13.93
CA GLU A 349 12.95 17.05 14.82
C GLU A 349 11.85 16.17 15.43
N ASN A 350 11.38 15.14 14.73
CA ASN A 350 10.24 14.31 15.14
C ASN A 350 10.54 12.81 15.32
N ILE A 351 11.74 12.34 14.92
CA ILE A 351 12.13 10.92 15.00
C ILE A 351 12.06 10.30 16.41
N GLY A 352 11.97 11.10 17.45
CA GLY A 352 11.79 10.64 18.84
C GLY A 352 10.35 10.35 19.22
N THR A 353 9.40 10.67 18.36
CA THR A 353 7.98 10.41 18.53
C THR A 353 7.64 9.05 17.92
N ASP A 354 6.89 8.21 18.63
CA ASP A 354 6.47 6.92 18.08
C ASP A 354 5.44 7.10 16.95
N ASP A 355 5.39 6.12 16.05
CA ASP A 355 4.58 6.17 14.85
C ASP A 355 3.08 6.36 15.15
N ALA A 356 2.56 5.69 16.18
CA ALA A 356 1.17 5.84 16.60
C ALA A 356 0.83 7.30 16.95
N THR A 357 1.73 7.97 17.68
CA THR A 357 1.57 9.38 18.03
C THR A 357 1.69 10.29 16.81
N LEU A 358 2.65 10.01 15.90
CA LEU A 358 2.84 10.80 14.66
C LEU A 358 1.61 10.82 13.78
N ILE A 359 0.91 9.69 13.64
CA ILE A 359 -0.30 9.58 12.80
C ILE A 359 -1.60 9.77 13.59
N GLY A 360 -1.54 10.03 14.90
CA GLY A 360 -2.74 10.14 15.74
C GLY A 360 -3.53 8.83 15.85
N TRP A 361 -2.84 7.68 15.83
CA TRP A 361 -3.51 6.38 15.90
C TRP A 361 -4.34 6.20 17.16
N VAL A 362 -5.55 5.76 16.97
CA VAL A 362 -6.46 5.33 18.04
C VAL A 362 -7.03 3.97 17.64
N ASP A 363 -7.09 3.03 18.58
CA ASP A 363 -7.69 1.73 18.31
C ASP A 363 -9.17 1.86 17.91
N PRO A 364 -9.66 1.05 16.94
CA PRO A 364 -11.06 1.10 16.56
C PRO A 364 -11.97 0.66 17.70
N THR A 365 -13.18 1.19 17.70
CA THR A 365 -14.27 0.76 18.60
C THR A 365 -15.22 -0.18 17.87
N PHE A 366 -15.93 -1.03 18.60
CA PHE A 366 -16.85 -2.07 18.09
C PHE A 366 -18.24 -1.91 18.69
N GLU A 367 -19.30 -1.96 17.84
CA GLU A 367 -20.71 -1.84 18.24
C GLU A 367 -21.63 -2.78 17.46
#